data_810171931bebbd55d0a3f7425b96bb49
#
_entry.id   810171931bebbd55d0a3f7425b96bb49
#
_cell.length_a   1.000
_cell.length_b   1.000
_cell.length_c   1.000
_cell.angle_alpha   90.00
_cell.angle_beta   90.00
_cell.angle_gamma   90.00
#
_symmetry.space_group_name_H-M   'P 1'
#
loop_
_entity.id
_entity.type
_entity.pdbx_description
1 polymer ?
#
loop_
_entity_poly.entity_id
_entity_poly.type
_entity_poly.pdbx_seq_one_letter_code
_entity_poly.pdbx_strand_id
1 'polypeptide(L)'
;MKLHKILIVDNDIDTLNIIESCFEEIEHKYLFYRANNGLGALQIALEVTPDLIITEWEIPVMNGMGLIRKIRTNENTAQIPIIVLTSKVITSEHLQTVFNTGDADYIRKPINKIELISRVRFMLMLSDSFKKIVELKNRELTNMTIQLLCNKEFNTKLQQKVISINNSFGALDSQLRLQLFEIKDEISEKLKGEAWSQFDMYLKMIHPNFFSRLTLVCPTISSSELRLAAFLRLNIATKDIASILFITVDSARTARTRLRKKLNITRDDKLATYLLSI
;
A
#
# COMPACT_ATOMS: atom_id res chain seq x y z
N MET A 1 21.69 -6.79 9.54
CA MET A 1 20.75 -6.29 10.56
C MET A 1 20.18 -4.97 10.02
N LYS A 2 18.86 -4.70 10.14
CA LYS A 2 18.25 -3.48 9.61
C LYS A 2 18.66 -2.28 10.48
N LEU A 3 19.14 -1.21 9.88
CA LEU A 3 19.42 0.06 10.53
C LEU A 3 18.12 0.88 10.54
N HIS A 4 17.59 1.21 11.73
CA HIS A 4 16.39 2.02 11.85
C HIS A 4 16.71 3.50 11.87
N LYS A 5 16.03 4.28 11.04
CA LYS A 5 16.14 5.73 10.98
C LYS A 5 15.16 6.35 11.97
N ILE A 6 15.65 7.11 12.91
CA ILE A 6 14.83 7.80 13.92
C ILE A 6 14.99 9.31 13.75
N LEU A 7 13.90 10.02 13.54
CA LEU A 7 13.88 11.48 13.55
C LEU A 7 13.53 11.96 14.96
N ILE A 8 14.43 12.73 15.56
CA ILE A 8 14.22 13.37 16.87
C ILE A 8 14.03 14.87 16.71
N VAL A 9 13.00 15.41 17.36
CA VAL A 9 12.57 16.80 17.19
C VAL A 9 12.36 17.45 18.54
N ASP A 10 13.25 18.37 18.87
CA ASP A 10 13.18 19.19 20.07
C ASP A 10 13.96 20.48 19.84
N ASN A 11 13.48 21.62 20.37
CA ASN A 11 14.20 22.87 20.28
C ASN A 11 15.34 22.98 21.32
N ASP A 12 15.37 22.09 22.31
CA ASP A 12 16.42 21.98 23.30
C ASP A 12 17.45 20.93 22.84
N ILE A 13 18.69 21.38 22.58
CA ILE A 13 19.81 20.56 22.15
C ILE A 13 20.18 19.53 23.21
N ASP A 14 20.07 19.86 24.49
CA ASP A 14 20.39 18.93 25.58
C ASP A 14 19.40 17.74 25.58
N THR A 15 18.14 17.99 25.33
CA THR A 15 17.15 16.93 25.18
C THR A 15 17.51 16.00 23.99
N LEU A 16 17.90 16.54 22.82
CA LEU A 16 18.34 15.74 21.68
C LEU A 16 19.54 14.86 22.04
N ASN A 17 20.53 15.41 22.75
CA ASN A 17 21.71 14.68 23.21
C ASN A 17 21.35 13.58 24.22
N ILE A 18 20.44 13.86 25.16
CA ILE A 18 19.94 12.87 26.14
C ILE A 18 19.27 11.70 25.41
N ILE A 19 18.40 11.98 24.42
CA ILE A 19 17.72 10.94 23.67
C ILE A 19 18.75 10.03 22.99
N GLU A 20 19.72 10.57 22.25
CA GLU A 20 20.73 9.77 21.57
C GLU A 20 21.59 8.96 22.52
N SER A 21 22.03 9.57 23.65
CA SER A 21 22.86 8.90 24.67
C SER A 21 22.17 7.66 25.28
N CYS A 22 20.83 7.66 25.32
CA CYS A 22 20.08 6.49 25.75
C CYS A 22 20.34 5.25 24.90
N PHE A 23 20.74 5.43 23.63
CA PHE A 23 20.93 4.35 22.65
C PHE A 23 22.40 4.01 22.37
N GLU A 24 23.38 4.76 22.89
CA GLU A 24 24.81 4.53 22.64
C GLU A 24 25.30 3.11 22.96
N GLU A 25 24.77 2.51 24.03
CA GLU A 25 25.13 1.15 24.45
C GLU A 25 24.42 0.05 23.63
N ILE A 26 23.51 0.46 22.73
CA ILE A 26 22.74 -0.49 21.94
C ILE A 26 23.40 -0.60 20.57
N GLU A 27 24.12 -1.70 20.32
CA GLU A 27 24.85 -1.98 19.06
C GLU A 27 24.20 -1.35 17.83
N HIS A 28 24.81 -0.40 17.18
CA HIS A 28 24.63 0.24 15.86
C HIS A 28 23.32 -0.06 15.09
N LYS A 29 22.19 -0.04 15.79
CA LYS A 29 20.86 -0.36 15.21
C LYS A 29 20.07 0.88 14.77
N TYR A 30 20.53 2.07 15.18
CA TYR A 30 19.78 3.30 15.03
C TYR A 30 20.61 4.37 14.34
N LEU A 31 19.99 5.08 13.39
CA LEU A 31 20.52 6.29 12.76
C LEU A 31 19.60 7.46 13.09
N PHE A 32 20.15 8.45 13.80
CA PHE A 32 19.39 9.60 14.24
C PHE A 32 19.48 10.75 13.24
N TYR A 33 18.33 11.37 12.98
CA TYR A 33 18.19 12.65 12.30
C TYR A 33 17.65 13.66 13.31
N ARG A 34 18.13 14.89 13.28
CA ARG A 34 17.78 15.93 14.24
C ARG A 34 17.04 17.08 13.58
N ALA A 35 15.99 17.57 14.23
CA ALA A 35 15.34 18.82 13.88
C ALA A 35 15.06 19.65 15.14
N ASN A 36 15.17 20.97 15.03
CA ASN A 36 14.92 21.89 16.16
C ASN A 36 13.56 22.61 16.04
N ASN A 37 12.76 22.30 15.03
CA ASN A 37 11.42 22.84 14.82
C ASN A 37 10.58 21.90 13.95
N GLY A 38 9.25 22.09 13.98
CA GLY A 38 8.33 21.19 13.27
C GLY A 38 8.39 21.29 11.76
N LEU A 39 8.75 22.45 11.17
CA LEU A 39 8.84 22.58 9.71
C LEU A 39 10.06 21.84 9.16
N GLY A 40 11.23 22.03 9.80
CA GLY A 40 12.43 21.26 9.46
C GLY A 40 12.25 19.77 9.66
N ALA A 41 11.54 19.35 10.72
CA ALA A 41 11.18 17.97 10.95
C ALA A 41 10.30 17.40 9.83
N LEU A 42 9.31 18.14 9.36
CA LEU A 42 8.46 17.72 8.23
C LEU A 42 9.27 17.53 6.96
N GLN A 43 10.19 18.46 6.66
CA GLN A 43 11.06 18.35 5.48
C GLN A 43 11.91 17.09 5.54
N ILE A 44 12.61 16.86 6.66
CA ILE A 44 13.42 15.64 6.87
C ILE A 44 12.55 14.37 6.76
N ALA A 45 11.35 14.39 7.36
CA ALA A 45 10.46 13.23 7.30
C ALA A 45 10.04 12.88 5.88
N LEU A 46 9.80 13.87 5.02
CA LEU A 46 9.45 13.67 3.61
C LEU A 46 10.64 13.17 2.76
N GLU A 47 11.85 13.64 3.04
CA GLU A 47 13.06 13.27 2.29
C GLU A 47 13.60 11.90 2.71
N VAL A 48 13.68 11.65 4.03
CA VAL A 48 14.35 10.49 4.61
C VAL A 48 13.41 9.31 4.84
N THR A 49 12.10 9.58 5.05
CA THR A 49 11.09 8.60 5.48
C THR A 49 11.59 7.77 6.68
N PRO A 50 11.68 8.37 7.89
CA PRO A 50 12.19 7.68 9.07
C PRO A 50 11.27 6.52 9.48
N ASP A 51 11.84 5.54 10.20
CA ASP A 51 11.07 4.41 10.74
C ASP A 51 10.29 4.78 12.01
N LEU A 52 10.71 5.86 12.72
CA LEU A 52 10.06 6.40 13.91
C LEU A 52 10.35 7.91 14.02
N ILE A 53 9.40 8.67 14.54
CA ILE A 53 9.58 10.09 14.91
C ILE A 53 9.40 10.21 16.41
N ILE A 54 10.32 10.90 17.08
CA ILE A 54 10.19 11.32 18.49
C ILE A 54 10.14 12.84 18.48
N THR A 55 9.05 13.44 18.94
CA THR A 55 8.86 14.89 18.89
C THR A 55 8.41 15.46 20.23
N GLU A 56 8.96 16.60 20.62
CA GLU A 56 8.39 17.40 21.69
C GLU A 56 7.03 17.96 21.26
N TRP A 57 6.13 18.13 22.20
CA TRP A 57 4.81 18.71 21.98
C TRP A 57 4.89 20.20 21.60
N GLU A 58 5.70 20.97 22.34
CA GLU A 58 5.87 22.40 22.13
C GLU A 58 7.20 22.71 21.45
N ILE A 59 7.20 22.77 20.16
CA ILE A 59 8.33 23.18 19.33
C ILE A 59 7.98 24.42 18.51
N PRO A 60 8.96 25.27 18.18
CA PRO A 60 8.74 26.50 17.44
C PRO A 60 8.31 26.27 15.98
N VAL A 61 7.78 27.31 15.36
CA VAL A 61 7.34 27.41 13.96
C VAL A 61 6.11 26.54 13.68
N MET A 62 6.16 25.27 13.96
CA MET A 62 5.06 24.31 13.87
C MET A 62 5.15 23.40 15.10
N ASN A 63 4.12 23.39 15.94
CA ASN A 63 4.10 22.54 17.14
C ASN A 63 3.98 21.04 16.78
N GLY A 64 4.26 20.15 17.74
CA GLY A 64 4.26 18.70 17.54
C GLY A 64 2.94 18.18 16.96
N MET A 65 1.78 18.70 17.39
CA MET A 65 0.49 18.32 16.83
C MET A 65 0.30 18.76 15.37
N GLY A 66 0.79 19.96 15.03
CA GLY A 66 0.82 20.42 13.64
C GLY A 66 1.68 19.52 12.75
N LEU A 67 2.85 19.13 13.26
CA LEU A 67 3.72 18.16 12.60
C LEU A 67 3.03 16.83 12.39
N ILE A 68 2.43 16.24 13.44
CA ILE A 68 1.71 14.95 13.36
C ILE A 68 0.61 15.03 12.30
N ARG A 69 -0.22 16.05 12.28
CA ARG A 69 -1.27 16.21 11.27
C ARG A 69 -0.70 16.23 9.85
N LYS A 70 0.39 16.95 9.61
CA LYS A 70 1.06 17.00 8.31
C LYS A 70 1.67 15.65 7.90
N ILE A 71 2.31 14.95 8.84
CA ILE A 71 2.82 13.59 8.63
C ILE A 71 1.69 12.63 8.22
N ARG A 72 0.52 12.69 8.86
CA ARG A 72 -0.63 11.82 8.60
C ARG A 72 -1.33 12.12 7.26
N THR A 73 -1.20 13.33 6.72
CA THR A 73 -1.79 13.69 5.42
C THR A 73 -0.99 13.22 4.21
N ASN A 74 0.27 12.82 4.38
CA ASN A 74 1.12 12.33 3.29
C ASN A 74 1.23 10.80 3.34
N GLU A 75 0.96 10.12 2.26
CA GLU A 75 0.90 8.65 2.19
C GLU A 75 2.23 7.96 2.53
N ASN A 76 3.36 8.56 2.15
CA ASN A 76 4.67 7.98 2.42
C ASN A 76 5.06 8.06 3.91
N THR A 77 4.46 8.98 4.63
CA THR A 77 4.78 9.22 6.04
C THR A 77 3.62 8.91 7.00
N ALA A 78 2.41 8.71 6.49
CA ALA A 78 1.20 8.52 7.29
C ALA A 78 1.27 7.34 8.27
N GLN A 79 2.04 6.31 7.96
CA GLN A 79 2.20 5.10 8.77
C GLN A 79 3.45 5.13 9.67
N ILE A 80 4.20 6.24 9.70
CA ILE A 80 5.37 6.35 10.56
C ILE A 80 4.89 6.46 12.01
N PRO A 81 5.32 5.56 12.92
CA PRO A 81 4.99 5.66 14.33
C PRO A 81 5.62 6.91 14.95
N ILE A 82 4.90 7.52 15.91
CA ILE A 82 5.32 8.77 16.53
C ILE A 82 5.28 8.63 18.04
N ILE A 83 6.35 9.05 18.73
CA ILE A 83 6.39 9.20 20.18
C ILE A 83 6.43 10.69 20.49
N VAL A 84 5.47 11.16 21.28
CA VAL A 84 5.41 12.54 21.71
C VAL A 84 6.07 12.68 23.08
N LEU A 85 7.06 13.56 23.18
CA LEU A 85 7.64 13.96 24.47
C LEU A 85 6.89 15.16 25.01
N THR A 86 6.72 15.25 26.33
CA THR A 86 6.07 16.42 26.94
C THR A 86 6.44 16.58 28.40
N SER A 87 6.66 17.83 28.80
CA SER A 87 6.83 18.22 30.21
C SER A 87 5.50 18.57 30.90
N LYS A 88 4.44 18.81 30.13
CA LYS A 88 3.13 19.20 30.68
C LYS A 88 2.31 18.00 31.17
N VAL A 89 1.41 18.26 32.10
CA VAL A 89 0.37 17.33 32.47
C VAL A 89 -0.58 17.21 31.29
N ILE A 90 -0.55 16.07 30.64
CA ILE A 90 -1.44 15.79 29.50
C ILE A 90 -2.85 15.62 30.06
N THR A 91 -3.78 16.46 29.59
CA THR A 91 -5.21 16.29 29.88
C THR A 91 -5.75 15.10 29.09
N SER A 92 -6.87 14.55 29.55
CA SER A 92 -7.55 13.44 28.85
C SER A 92 -7.89 13.79 27.39
N GLU A 93 -8.17 15.06 27.11
CA GLU A 93 -8.42 15.57 25.74
C GLU A 93 -7.18 15.54 24.86
N HIS A 94 -6.01 15.88 25.40
CA HIS A 94 -4.73 15.80 24.67
C HIS A 94 -4.38 14.34 24.35
N LEU A 95 -4.60 13.43 25.32
CA LEU A 95 -4.41 11.98 25.10
C LEU A 95 -5.31 11.47 23.99
N GLN A 96 -6.61 11.79 24.05
CA GLN A 96 -7.54 11.40 23.00
C GLN A 96 -7.10 11.94 21.63
N THR A 97 -6.59 13.16 21.58
CA THR A 97 -6.13 13.77 20.33
C THR A 97 -4.93 13.01 19.76
N VAL A 98 -3.94 12.63 20.58
CA VAL A 98 -2.77 11.85 20.17
C VAL A 98 -3.19 10.46 19.68
N PHE A 99 -3.99 9.74 20.45
CA PHE A 99 -4.43 8.40 20.10
C PHE A 99 -5.36 8.37 18.87
N ASN A 100 -6.17 9.40 18.67
CA ASN A 100 -7.02 9.54 17.48
C ASN A 100 -6.23 9.84 16.19
N THR A 101 -4.97 10.25 16.29
CA THR A 101 -4.10 10.48 15.11
C THR A 101 -3.47 9.20 14.56
N GLY A 102 -3.80 8.03 15.12
CA GLY A 102 -3.20 6.73 14.75
C GLY A 102 -1.88 6.49 15.47
N ASP A 103 -1.11 5.50 15.08
CA ASP A 103 0.11 4.95 15.70
C ASP A 103 1.00 5.99 16.43
N ALA A 104 0.52 6.54 17.54
CA ALA A 104 1.21 7.54 18.35
C ALA A 104 1.19 7.12 19.82
N ASP A 105 2.31 7.34 20.49
CA ASP A 105 2.49 7.13 21.92
C ASP A 105 3.08 8.38 22.57
N TYR A 106 3.15 8.45 23.88
CA TYR A 106 3.72 9.59 24.58
C TYR A 106 4.63 9.18 25.72
N ILE A 107 5.64 10.02 26.03
CA ILE A 107 6.54 9.88 27.16
C ILE A 107 6.58 11.22 27.90
N ARG A 108 6.46 11.15 29.21
CA ARG A 108 6.56 12.34 30.07
C ARG A 108 8.01 12.64 30.40
N LYS A 109 8.42 13.90 30.31
CA LYS A 109 9.71 14.37 30.85
C LYS A 109 9.65 14.45 32.39
N PRO A 110 10.72 14.11 33.13
CA PRO A 110 12.05 13.78 32.61
C PRO A 110 12.10 12.41 31.93
N ILE A 111 12.93 12.31 30.88
CA ILE A 111 13.04 11.10 30.07
C ILE A 111 13.69 9.97 30.89
N ASN A 112 12.98 8.87 31.03
CA ASN A 112 13.53 7.65 31.59
C ASN A 112 14.13 6.79 30.46
N LYS A 113 15.44 6.46 30.55
CA LYS A 113 16.17 5.67 29.54
C LYS A 113 15.47 4.34 29.23
N ILE A 114 15.04 3.61 30.26
CA ILE A 114 14.43 2.27 30.10
C ILE A 114 13.07 2.39 29.41
N GLU A 115 12.26 3.37 29.81
CA GLU A 115 10.95 3.63 29.21
C GLU A 115 11.09 4.03 27.75
N LEU A 116 11.96 4.98 27.43
CA LEU A 116 12.19 5.44 26.06
C LEU A 116 12.62 4.29 25.14
N ILE A 117 13.64 3.52 25.56
CA ILE A 117 14.13 2.38 24.77
C ILE A 117 13.03 1.34 24.56
N SER A 118 12.26 1.02 25.59
CA SER A 118 11.21 0.02 25.53
C SER A 118 10.09 0.42 24.56
N ARG A 119 9.65 1.68 24.62
CA ARG A 119 8.62 2.21 23.73
C ARG A 119 9.10 2.29 22.27
N VAL A 120 10.31 2.78 22.04
CA VAL A 120 10.92 2.84 20.71
C VAL A 120 10.99 1.44 20.09
N ARG A 121 11.49 0.45 20.84
CA ARG A 121 11.55 -0.94 20.39
C ARG A 121 10.17 -1.50 20.05
N PHE A 122 9.20 -1.28 20.93
CA PHE A 122 7.84 -1.76 20.74
C PHE A 122 7.19 -1.15 19.49
N MET A 123 7.29 0.16 19.29
CA MET A 123 6.73 0.85 18.15
C MET A 123 7.39 0.42 16.83
N LEU A 124 8.72 0.26 16.81
CA LEU A 124 9.43 -0.25 15.64
C LEU A 124 9.05 -1.70 15.32
N MET A 125 8.94 -2.55 16.34
CA MET A 125 8.52 -3.96 16.17
C MET A 125 7.11 -4.05 15.59
N LEU A 126 6.16 -3.24 16.08
CA LEU A 126 4.80 -3.18 15.54
C LEU A 126 4.80 -2.73 14.08
N SER A 127 5.52 -1.65 13.77
CA SER A 127 5.64 -1.12 12.41
C SER A 127 6.25 -2.15 11.45
N ASP A 128 7.34 -2.82 11.84
CA ASP A 128 7.98 -3.84 11.02
C ASP A 128 7.06 -5.07 10.82
N SER A 129 6.35 -5.47 11.87
CA SER A 129 5.38 -6.58 11.78
C SER A 129 4.24 -6.25 10.83
N PHE A 130 3.71 -5.04 10.90
CA PHE A 130 2.66 -4.57 9.99
C PHE A 130 3.14 -4.52 8.54
N LYS A 131 4.33 -3.93 8.29
CA LYS A 131 4.97 -3.91 6.95
C LYS A 131 5.13 -5.31 6.39
N LYS A 132 5.55 -6.27 7.23
CA LYS A 132 5.73 -7.68 6.82
C LYS A 132 4.40 -8.36 6.48
N ILE A 133 3.34 -8.10 7.25
CA ILE A 133 1.99 -8.63 6.94
C ILE A 133 1.50 -8.12 5.60
N VAL A 134 1.64 -6.81 5.33
CA VAL A 134 1.27 -6.20 4.05
C VAL A 134 2.09 -6.81 2.90
N GLU A 135 3.38 -7.00 3.07
CA GLU A 135 4.24 -7.63 2.05
C GLU A 135 3.82 -9.09 1.77
N LEU A 136 3.53 -9.87 2.80
CA LEU A 136 3.06 -11.25 2.64
C LEU A 136 1.71 -11.29 1.92
N LYS A 137 0.79 -10.40 2.26
CA LYS A 137 -0.51 -10.30 1.58
C LYS A 137 -0.37 -9.88 0.12
N ASN A 138 0.54 -8.97 -0.20
CA ASN A 138 0.83 -8.60 -1.58
C ASN A 138 1.42 -9.78 -2.39
N ARG A 139 2.28 -10.59 -1.78
CA ARG A 139 2.80 -11.81 -2.41
C ARG A 139 1.70 -12.85 -2.65
N GLU A 140 0.83 -13.05 -1.67
CA GLU A 140 -0.33 -13.96 -1.79
C GLU A 140 -1.24 -13.56 -2.94
N LEU A 141 -1.56 -12.26 -3.06
CA LEU A 141 -2.30 -11.70 -4.18
C LEU A 141 -1.63 -11.95 -5.54
N THR A 142 -0.34 -11.71 -5.61
CA THR A 142 0.42 -11.93 -6.83
C THR A 142 0.35 -13.41 -7.25
N ASN A 143 0.52 -14.32 -6.30
CA ASN A 143 0.43 -15.77 -6.56
C ASN A 143 -0.98 -16.19 -7.01
N MET A 144 -2.02 -15.70 -6.35
CA MET A 144 -3.41 -15.94 -6.77
C MET A 144 -3.66 -15.41 -8.19
N THR A 145 -3.15 -14.22 -8.51
CA THR A 145 -3.28 -13.64 -9.85
C THR A 145 -2.61 -14.53 -10.91
N ILE A 146 -1.41 -15.04 -10.61
CA ILE A 146 -0.69 -15.98 -11.49
C ILE A 146 -1.49 -17.29 -11.68
N GLN A 147 -2.04 -17.84 -10.60
CA GLN A 147 -2.88 -19.05 -10.70
C GLN A 147 -4.13 -18.82 -11.55
N LEU A 148 -4.79 -17.69 -11.41
CA LEU A 148 -5.92 -17.30 -12.26
C LEU A 148 -5.52 -17.22 -13.73
N LEU A 149 -4.33 -16.68 -14.03
CA LEU A 149 -3.77 -16.64 -15.38
C LEU A 149 -3.54 -18.03 -15.96
N CYS A 150 -2.87 -18.90 -15.21
CA CYS A 150 -2.57 -20.27 -15.64
C CYS A 150 -3.85 -21.07 -15.90
N ASN A 151 -4.81 -21.01 -15.00
CA ASN A 151 -6.10 -21.70 -15.14
C ASN A 151 -6.86 -21.25 -16.39
N LYS A 152 -6.78 -19.98 -16.72
CA LYS A 152 -7.46 -19.48 -17.90
C LYS A 152 -6.75 -19.82 -19.20
N GLU A 153 -5.45 -19.72 -19.26
CA GLU A 153 -4.71 -20.17 -20.44
C GLU A 153 -5.02 -21.64 -20.74
N PHE A 154 -5.10 -22.46 -19.71
CA PHE A 154 -5.52 -23.86 -19.81
C PHE A 154 -6.97 -23.99 -20.35
N ASN A 155 -7.90 -23.25 -19.77
CA ASN A 155 -9.31 -23.28 -20.18
C ASN A 155 -9.50 -22.74 -21.61
N THR A 156 -8.76 -21.71 -22.02
CA THR A 156 -8.77 -21.18 -23.38
C THR A 156 -8.26 -22.23 -24.38
N LYS A 157 -7.18 -22.94 -24.04
CA LYS A 157 -6.67 -24.05 -24.85
C LYS A 157 -7.67 -25.21 -24.96
N LEU A 158 -8.39 -25.51 -23.87
CA LEU A 158 -9.47 -26.51 -23.89
C LEU A 158 -10.62 -26.07 -24.80
N GLN A 159 -11.08 -24.82 -24.70
CA GLN A 159 -12.12 -24.31 -25.60
C GLN A 159 -11.72 -24.39 -27.08
N GLN A 160 -10.47 -24.01 -27.40
CA GLN A 160 -9.96 -24.13 -28.77
C GLN A 160 -9.93 -25.57 -29.26
N LYS A 161 -9.55 -26.53 -28.41
CA LYS A 161 -9.60 -27.97 -28.73
C LYS A 161 -11.02 -28.44 -28.95
N VAL A 162 -11.98 -28.08 -28.12
CA VAL A 162 -13.40 -28.42 -28.29
C VAL A 162 -13.94 -27.87 -29.59
N ILE A 163 -13.61 -26.61 -29.93
CA ILE A 163 -14.01 -25.99 -31.21
C ILE A 163 -13.35 -26.72 -32.39
N SER A 164 -12.07 -27.09 -32.30
CA SER A 164 -11.37 -27.80 -33.38
C SER A 164 -11.97 -29.21 -33.63
N ILE A 165 -12.31 -29.93 -32.56
CA ILE A 165 -13.00 -31.22 -32.62
C ILE A 165 -14.37 -31.06 -33.32
N ASN A 166 -15.17 -30.06 -32.89
CA ASN A 166 -16.49 -29.82 -33.48
C ASN A 166 -16.42 -29.47 -34.98
N ASN A 167 -15.35 -28.80 -35.41
CA ASN A 167 -15.14 -28.40 -36.80
C ASN A 167 -14.52 -29.51 -37.66
N SER A 168 -13.77 -30.45 -37.06
CA SER A 168 -13.08 -31.53 -37.79
C SER A 168 -14.01 -32.70 -38.18
N PHE A 169 -15.12 -32.85 -37.49
CA PHE A 169 -16.07 -33.94 -37.74
C PHE A 169 -17.35 -33.43 -38.40
N GLY A 170 -17.40 -33.49 -39.75
CA GLY A 170 -18.53 -33.00 -40.53
C GLY A 170 -19.87 -33.75 -40.34
N ALA A 171 -19.90 -34.88 -39.64
CA ALA A 171 -21.07 -35.70 -39.34
C ALA A 171 -21.01 -36.23 -37.89
N LEU A 172 -20.86 -35.35 -36.91
CA LEU A 172 -21.04 -35.72 -35.50
C LEU A 172 -22.52 -36.03 -35.23
N ASP A 173 -22.76 -37.11 -34.50
CA ASP A 173 -24.05 -37.43 -33.94
C ASP A 173 -24.57 -36.23 -33.12
N SER A 174 -25.86 -35.91 -33.24
CA SER A 174 -26.51 -34.77 -32.60
C SER A 174 -26.31 -34.76 -31.08
N GLN A 175 -26.19 -35.95 -30.49
CA GLN A 175 -25.98 -36.13 -29.05
C GLN A 175 -24.56 -35.72 -28.62
N LEU A 176 -23.55 -36.00 -29.42
CA LEU A 176 -22.14 -35.59 -29.17
C LEU A 176 -21.95 -34.09 -29.35
N ARG A 177 -22.67 -33.47 -30.28
CA ARG A 177 -22.67 -32.01 -30.45
C ARG A 177 -23.25 -31.29 -29.23
N LEU A 178 -24.34 -31.81 -28.66
CA LEU A 178 -24.94 -31.28 -27.42
C LEU A 178 -23.96 -31.36 -26.26
N GLN A 179 -23.30 -32.48 -26.04
CA GLN A 179 -22.31 -32.65 -24.98
C GLN A 179 -21.11 -31.69 -25.14
N LEU A 180 -20.60 -31.52 -26.37
CA LEU A 180 -19.52 -30.57 -26.63
C LEU A 180 -19.94 -29.11 -26.40
N PHE A 181 -21.20 -28.77 -26.65
CA PHE A 181 -21.77 -27.46 -26.40
C PHE A 181 -21.91 -27.20 -24.89
N GLU A 182 -22.39 -28.19 -24.13
CA GLU A 182 -22.50 -28.12 -22.66
C GLU A 182 -21.11 -27.91 -21.99
N ILE A 183 -20.10 -28.69 -22.41
CA ILE A 183 -18.72 -28.56 -21.94
C ILE A 183 -18.17 -27.15 -22.24
N LYS A 184 -18.43 -26.64 -23.45
CA LYS A 184 -18.02 -25.29 -23.82
C LYS A 184 -18.67 -24.22 -22.94
N ASP A 185 -19.95 -24.39 -22.65
CA ASP A 185 -20.74 -23.43 -21.86
C ASP A 185 -20.33 -23.48 -20.39
N GLU A 186 -20.11 -24.66 -19.80
CA GLU A 186 -19.57 -24.80 -18.43
C GLU A 186 -18.18 -24.16 -18.27
N ILE A 187 -17.29 -24.36 -19.26
CA ILE A 187 -15.97 -23.70 -19.25
C ILE A 187 -16.13 -22.18 -19.33
N SER A 188 -17.10 -21.70 -20.13
CA SER A 188 -17.36 -20.27 -20.30
C SER A 188 -17.92 -19.61 -19.02
N GLU A 189 -18.80 -20.30 -18.31
CA GLU A 189 -19.37 -19.82 -17.04
C GLU A 189 -18.34 -19.78 -15.90
N LYS A 190 -17.53 -20.85 -15.74
CA LYS A 190 -16.44 -20.87 -14.76
C LYS A 190 -15.39 -19.77 -15.00
N LEU A 191 -15.21 -19.36 -16.25
CA LEU A 191 -14.31 -18.25 -16.59
C LEU A 191 -14.85 -16.86 -16.18
N LYS A 192 -16.18 -16.70 -16.02
CA LYS A 192 -16.80 -15.37 -15.88
C LYS A 192 -17.03 -14.91 -14.43
N GLY A 193 -17.15 -15.78 -13.47
CA GLY A 193 -17.79 -15.41 -12.19
C GLY A 193 -16.88 -15.35 -10.97
N GLU A 194 -16.36 -16.46 -10.51
CA GLU A 194 -15.81 -16.58 -9.15
C GLU A 194 -14.42 -15.97 -8.94
N ALA A 195 -13.56 -16.04 -9.93
CA ALA A 195 -12.19 -15.58 -9.84
C ALA A 195 -12.09 -14.06 -9.67
N TRP A 196 -12.98 -13.30 -10.30
CA TRP A 196 -12.98 -11.84 -10.23
C TRP A 196 -13.56 -11.32 -8.92
N SER A 197 -14.58 -11.94 -8.35
CA SER A 197 -15.16 -11.52 -7.08
C SER A 197 -14.18 -11.73 -5.92
N GLN A 198 -13.44 -12.82 -5.92
CA GLN A 198 -12.37 -13.07 -4.95
C GLN A 198 -11.24 -12.05 -5.10
N PHE A 199 -10.78 -11.78 -6.32
CA PHE A 199 -9.74 -10.78 -6.58
C PHE A 199 -10.17 -9.37 -6.14
N ASP A 200 -11.39 -8.94 -6.48
CA ASP A 200 -11.93 -7.64 -6.07
C ASP A 200 -12.06 -7.54 -4.53
N MET A 201 -12.43 -8.64 -3.86
CA MET A 201 -12.51 -8.71 -2.41
C MET A 201 -11.13 -8.59 -1.76
N TYR A 202 -10.13 -9.33 -2.24
CA TYR A 202 -8.77 -9.28 -1.72
C TYR A 202 -8.12 -7.91 -1.93
N LEU A 203 -8.29 -7.32 -3.11
CA LEU A 203 -7.79 -5.97 -3.39
C LEU A 203 -8.38 -4.91 -2.46
N LYS A 204 -9.69 -4.97 -2.20
CA LYS A 204 -10.35 -4.07 -1.24
C LYS A 204 -9.85 -4.26 0.18
N MET A 205 -9.51 -5.50 0.56
CA MET A 205 -9.01 -5.81 1.89
C MET A 205 -7.58 -5.30 2.12
N ILE A 206 -6.72 -5.33 1.08
CA ILE A 206 -5.32 -4.90 1.19
C ILE A 206 -5.16 -3.40 0.96
N HIS A 207 -5.97 -2.83 0.08
CA HIS A 207 -5.94 -1.42 -0.26
C HIS A 207 -7.35 -0.79 -0.10
N PRO A 208 -7.89 -0.72 1.14
CA PRO A 208 -9.28 -0.31 1.37
C PRO A 208 -9.55 1.13 0.88
N ASN A 209 -8.56 2.01 0.97
CA ASN A 209 -8.68 3.41 0.60
C ASN A 209 -8.42 3.66 -0.90
N PHE A 210 -7.71 2.77 -1.60
CA PHE A 210 -7.33 2.98 -2.99
C PHE A 210 -8.54 3.14 -3.91
N PHE A 211 -9.49 2.22 -3.84
CA PHE A 211 -10.68 2.26 -4.69
C PHE A 211 -11.55 3.48 -4.39
N SER A 212 -11.73 3.79 -3.10
CA SER A 212 -12.50 4.95 -2.66
C SER A 212 -11.85 6.25 -3.13
N ARG A 213 -10.55 6.41 -2.96
CA ARG A 213 -9.80 7.59 -3.44
C ARG A 213 -9.80 7.69 -4.96
N LEU A 214 -9.56 6.59 -5.66
CA LEU A 214 -9.55 6.59 -7.11
C LEU A 214 -10.92 6.94 -7.68
N THR A 215 -12.01 6.49 -7.05
CA THR A 215 -13.38 6.85 -7.44
C THR A 215 -13.69 8.32 -7.12
N LEU A 216 -13.15 8.88 -6.03
CA LEU A 216 -13.28 10.32 -5.74
C LEU A 216 -12.54 11.18 -6.77
N VAL A 217 -11.33 10.77 -7.17
CA VAL A 217 -10.53 11.48 -8.19
C VAL A 217 -11.16 11.35 -9.58
N CYS A 218 -11.75 10.19 -9.90
CA CYS A 218 -12.37 9.93 -11.19
C CYS A 218 -13.73 9.21 -11.02
N PRO A 219 -14.83 9.96 -10.76
CA PRO A 219 -16.17 9.38 -10.56
C PRO A 219 -16.70 8.59 -11.76
N THR A 220 -16.18 8.83 -12.96
CA THR A 220 -16.59 8.14 -14.20
C THR A 220 -15.78 6.89 -14.50
N ILE A 221 -14.93 6.43 -13.57
CA ILE A 221 -14.08 5.26 -13.78
C ILE A 221 -14.94 3.98 -13.83
N SER A 222 -14.73 3.14 -14.84
CA SER A 222 -15.44 1.87 -14.98
C SER A 222 -14.77 0.75 -14.16
N SER A 223 -15.52 -0.33 -13.88
CA SER A 223 -14.98 -1.51 -13.16
C SER A 223 -13.76 -2.13 -13.86
N SER A 224 -13.73 -2.13 -15.19
CA SER A 224 -12.56 -2.62 -15.95
C SER A 224 -11.35 -1.69 -15.84
N GLU A 225 -11.57 -0.38 -15.79
CA GLU A 225 -10.50 0.61 -15.55
C GLU A 225 -9.99 0.56 -14.11
N LEU A 226 -10.87 0.31 -13.13
CA LEU A 226 -10.48 0.07 -11.73
C LEU A 226 -9.57 -1.15 -11.60
N ARG A 227 -9.90 -2.25 -12.26
CA ARG A 227 -9.05 -3.46 -12.30
C ARG A 227 -7.71 -3.19 -12.97
N LEU A 228 -7.71 -2.48 -14.09
CA LEU A 228 -6.48 -2.07 -14.77
C LEU A 228 -5.59 -1.21 -13.84
N ALA A 229 -6.18 -0.24 -13.15
CA ALA A 229 -5.46 0.60 -12.18
C ALA A 229 -4.87 -0.23 -11.04
N ALA A 230 -5.61 -1.20 -10.51
CA ALA A 230 -5.14 -2.11 -9.48
C ALA A 230 -3.95 -2.96 -9.93
N PHE A 231 -3.97 -3.52 -11.14
CA PHE A 231 -2.84 -4.27 -11.69
C PHE A 231 -1.60 -3.39 -11.92
N LEU A 232 -1.80 -2.15 -12.37
CA LEU A 232 -0.72 -1.19 -12.54
C LEU A 232 -0.10 -0.79 -11.20
N ARG A 233 -0.92 -0.63 -10.14
CA ARG A 233 -0.46 -0.41 -8.77
C ARG A 233 0.38 -1.58 -8.24
N LEU A 234 0.01 -2.82 -8.57
CA LEU A 234 0.77 -4.03 -8.24
C LEU A 234 2.02 -4.21 -9.11
N ASN A 235 2.33 -3.22 -9.97
CA ASN A 235 3.48 -3.22 -10.89
C ASN A 235 3.50 -4.42 -11.85
N ILE A 236 2.33 -4.96 -12.22
CA ILE A 236 2.20 -6.06 -13.18
C ILE A 236 2.49 -5.54 -14.59
N ALA A 237 3.29 -6.30 -15.36
CA ALA A 237 3.67 -5.89 -16.71
C ALA A 237 2.46 -5.84 -17.66
N THR A 238 2.47 -4.89 -18.62
CA THR A 238 1.32 -4.71 -19.53
C THR A 238 0.96 -5.96 -20.32
N LYS A 239 1.94 -6.81 -20.65
CA LYS A 239 1.72 -8.09 -21.33
C LYS A 239 0.90 -9.05 -20.45
N ASP A 240 1.24 -9.11 -19.16
CA ASP A 240 0.55 -9.96 -18.19
C ASP A 240 -0.85 -9.40 -17.89
N ILE A 241 -0.99 -8.08 -17.76
CA ILE A 241 -2.30 -7.42 -17.63
C ILE A 241 -3.20 -7.74 -18.85
N ALA A 242 -2.66 -7.69 -20.06
CA ALA A 242 -3.40 -8.05 -21.26
C ALA A 242 -3.90 -9.50 -21.20
N SER A 243 -3.05 -10.41 -20.76
CA SER A 243 -3.40 -11.81 -20.53
C SER A 243 -4.47 -11.97 -19.45
N ILE A 244 -4.36 -11.22 -18.32
CA ILE A 244 -5.32 -11.24 -17.21
C ILE A 244 -6.70 -10.72 -17.62
N LEU A 245 -6.72 -9.61 -18.33
CA LEU A 245 -7.96 -8.94 -18.75
C LEU A 245 -8.56 -9.53 -20.04
N PHE A 246 -7.87 -10.46 -20.68
CA PHE A 246 -8.31 -11.12 -21.92
C PHE A 246 -8.45 -10.19 -23.10
N ILE A 247 -7.56 -9.28 -23.22
CA ILE A 247 -7.46 -8.33 -24.32
C ILE A 247 -6.09 -8.48 -24.99
N THR A 248 -5.96 -7.94 -26.19
CA THR A 248 -4.66 -7.85 -26.85
C THR A 248 -3.74 -6.88 -26.09
N VAL A 249 -2.43 -7.06 -26.24
CA VAL A 249 -1.43 -6.15 -25.63
C VAL A 249 -1.66 -4.70 -26.09
N ASP A 250 -2.08 -4.50 -27.34
CA ASP A 250 -2.38 -3.18 -27.89
C ASP A 250 -3.67 -2.61 -27.30
N SER A 251 -4.68 -3.43 -27.05
CA SER A 251 -5.88 -3.01 -26.31
C SER A 251 -5.53 -2.62 -24.86
N ALA A 252 -4.64 -3.35 -24.20
CA ALA A 252 -4.17 -2.99 -22.86
C ALA A 252 -3.38 -1.66 -22.86
N ARG A 253 -2.53 -1.43 -23.87
CA ARG A 253 -1.82 -0.15 -24.05
C ARG A 253 -2.80 1.02 -24.28
N THR A 254 -3.81 0.79 -25.10
CA THR A 254 -4.87 1.78 -25.37
C THR A 254 -5.67 2.07 -24.09
N ALA A 255 -6.04 1.04 -23.32
CA ALA A 255 -6.74 1.19 -22.05
C ALA A 255 -5.90 2.00 -21.03
N ARG A 256 -4.59 1.74 -20.93
CA ARG A 256 -3.66 2.53 -20.11
C ARG A 256 -3.63 4.00 -20.53
N THR A 257 -3.61 4.28 -21.84
CA THR A 257 -3.62 5.64 -22.36
C THR A 257 -4.92 6.36 -22.05
N ARG A 258 -6.06 5.66 -22.14
CA ARG A 258 -7.38 6.20 -21.77
C ARG A 258 -7.46 6.49 -20.26
N LEU A 259 -6.99 5.56 -19.43
CA LEU A 259 -6.95 5.73 -17.98
C LEU A 259 -6.07 6.93 -17.59
N ARG A 260 -4.89 7.09 -18.20
CA ARG A 260 -4.01 8.26 -18.01
C ARG A 260 -4.71 9.57 -18.33
N LYS A 261 -5.44 9.65 -19.46
CA LYS A 261 -6.20 10.84 -19.86
C LYS A 261 -7.32 11.14 -18.86
N LYS A 262 -8.05 10.12 -18.40
CA LYS A 262 -9.11 10.27 -17.41
C LYS A 262 -8.61 10.80 -16.06
N LEU A 263 -7.41 10.40 -15.67
CA LEU A 263 -6.77 10.83 -14.43
C LEU A 263 -5.99 12.15 -14.58
N ASN A 264 -6.05 12.79 -15.75
CA ASN A 264 -5.33 14.04 -16.07
C ASN A 264 -3.81 13.97 -15.82
N ILE A 265 -3.20 12.78 -16.02
CA ILE A 265 -1.78 12.55 -15.79
C ILE A 265 -1.00 12.95 -17.05
N THR A 266 0.06 13.77 -16.89
CA THR A 266 0.94 14.21 -17.97
C THR A 266 1.75 13.05 -18.58
N ARG A 267 2.39 13.27 -19.76
CA ARG A 267 3.19 12.21 -20.39
C ARG A 267 4.46 11.90 -19.62
N ASP A 268 4.98 12.85 -18.88
CA ASP A 268 6.24 12.75 -18.14
C ASP A 268 6.08 11.95 -16.82
N ASP A 269 4.88 11.93 -16.26
CA ASP A 269 4.59 11.19 -15.04
C ASP A 269 4.33 9.71 -15.32
N LYS A 270 4.92 8.84 -14.53
CA LYS A 270 4.65 7.39 -14.62
C LYS A 270 3.30 7.07 -13.98
N LEU A 271 2.35 6.56 -14.78
CA LEU A 271 1.01 6.16 -14.32
C LEU A 271 1.05 5.22 -13.10
N ALA A 272 1.98 4.26 -13.08
CA ALA A 272 2.14 3.35 -11.95
C ALA A 272 2.55 4.09 -10.68
N THR A 273 3.47 5.06 -10.77
CA THR A 273 3.91 5.87 -9.62
C THR A 273 2.76 6.71 -9.07
N TYR A 274 1.97 7.33 -9.95
CA TYR A 274 0.77 8.07 -9.54
C TYR A 274 -0.25 7.17 -8.84
N LEU A 275 -0.50 5.97 -9.37
CA LEU A 275 -1.42 5.00 -8.75
C LEU A 275 -0.90 4.43 -7.43
N LEU A 276 0.41 4.46 -7.19
CA LEU A 276 1.01 4.14 -5.89
C LEU A 276 0.79 5.25 -4.86
N SER A 277 0.64 6.50 -5.29
CA SER A 277 0.41 7.65 -4.41
C SER A 277 -1.07 7.89 -4.06
N ILE A 278 -2.01 7.23 -4.74
CA ILE A 278 -3.44 7.19 -4.40
C ILE A 278 -3.70 6.14 -3.32
#